data_14a30f4c4fc4727fb108fbd5b84bd817
#
_entry.id   14a30f4c4fc4727fb108fbd5b84bd817
#
_cell.length_a   1.000
_cell.length_b   1.000
_cell.length_c   1.000
_cell.angle_alpha   90.00
_cell.angle_beta   90.00
_cell.angle_gamma   90.00
#
_symmetry.space_group_name_H-M   'P 1'
#
loop_
_entity.id
_entity.type
_entity.pdbx_description
1 polymer ?
#
loop_
_entity_poly.entity_id
_entity_poly.type
_entity_poly.pdbx_seq_one_letter_code
_entity_poly.pdbx_strand_id
1 'polypeptide(L)'
;AYFSKYIGLVKGNNIEEAISNHVQDIVTFYLTLPNEKANFAYADGKWTLQQVLQHVLDTERVFMYRALIVARKSDVVLSSFDENEFAKQAVNSTNSFDTLKQEFTHHRLASDLFIQSLSQDMLHTFGTVNGNPITTNAIAFMNLGHFLHHKNIIEERYL
;
A
#
# COMPACT_ATOMS: atom_id res chain seq x y z
N ALA A 1 16.44 1.11 9.64
CA ALA A 1 16.13 0.26 8.51
C ALA A 1 15.15 0.95 7.55
N TYR A 2 15.17 0.55 6.28
CA TYR A 2 14.39 1.20 5.20
C TYR A 2 12.89 1.33 5.50
N PHE A 3 12.29 0.34 6.15
CA PHE A 3 10.86 0.29 6.44
C PHE A 3 10.42 1.08 7.69
N SER A 4 11.33 1.49 8.56
CA SER A 4 10.99 2.22 9.78
C SER A 4 10.35 3.58 9.51
N LYS A 5 10.68 4.21 8.37
CA LYS A 5 10.08 5.49 7.96
C LYS A 5 8.57 5.37 7.66
N TYR A 6 8.11 4.24 7.13
CA TYR A 6 6.69 4.02 6.87
C TYR A 6 5.93 3.75 8.17
N ILE A 7 6.43 2.80 8.97
CA ILE A 7 5.83 2.44 10.25
C ILE A 7 5.73 3.66 11.18
N GLY A 8 6.73 4.54 11.18
CA GLY A 8 6.72 5.75 11.99
C GLY A 8 5.65 6.79 11.64
N LEU A 9 4.97 6.67 10.48
CA LEU A 9 3.85 7.52 10.11
C LEU A 9 2.51 7.04 10.69
N VAL A 10 2.45 5.77 11.11
CA VAL A 10 1.21 5.13 11.53
C VAL A 10 0.99 5.36 13.03
N LYS A 11 -0.19 5.90 13.37
CA LYS A 11 -0.63 6.10 14.75
C LYS A 11 -1.51 4.93 15.19
N GLY A 12 -1.15 4.30 16.29
CA GLY A 12 -1.87 3.18 16.90
C GLY A 12 -0.90 2.25 17.62
N ASN A 13 -1.35 1.66 18.74
CA ASN A 13 -0.55 0.73 19.52
C ASN A 13 -0.61 -0.70 19.00
N ASN A 14 -1.61 -0.99 18.18
CA ASN A 14 -1.84 -2.26 17.48
C ASN A 14 -2.47 -2.00 16.13
N ILE A 15 -2.57 -3.04 15.29
CA ILE A 15 -3.05 -2.89 13.92
C ILE A 15 -4.54 -2.52 13.83
N GLU A 16 -5.36 -2.96 14.76
CA GLU A 16 -6.79 -2.63 14.79
C GLU A 16 -6.99 -1.13 15.05
N GLU A 17 -6.28 -0.60 16.05
CA GLU A 17 -6.27 0.84 16.34
C GLU A 17 -5.70 1.64 15.16
N ALA A 18 -4.63 1.16 14.55
CA ALA A 18 -4.03 1.81 13.37
C ALA A 18 -5.01 1.87 12.19
N ILE A 19 -5.71 0.79 11.89
CA ILE A 19 -6.77 0.75 10.86
C ILE A 19 -7.86 1.77 11.20
N SER A 20 -8.37 1.74 12.45
CA SER A 20 -9.41 2.67 12.90
C SER A 20 -9.01 4.14 12.77
N ASN A 21 -7.74 4.45 13.05
CA ASN A 21 -7.24 5.83 13.00
C ASN A 21 -7.02 6.37 11.60
N HIS A 22 -6.74 5.51 10.60
CA HIS A 22 -6.21 5.96 9.33
C HIS A 22 -7.05 5.61 8.11
N VAL A 23 -7.77 4.48 8.10
CA VAL A 23 -8.32 3.94 6.86
C VAL A 23 -9.37 4.84 6.23
N GLN A 24 -10.27 5.41 7.02
CA GLN A 24 -11.30 6.31 6.49
C GLN A 24 -10.69 7.54 5.82
N ASP A 25 -9.66 8.13 6.42
CA ASP A 25 -8.95 9.29 5.84
C ASP A 25 -8.19 8.90 4.57
N ILE A 26 -7.50 7.76 4.58
CA ILE A 26 -6.80 7.21 3.40
C ILE A 26 -7.79 6.99 2.25
N VAL A 27 -8.89 6.27 2.48
CA VAL A 27 -9.88 5.97 1.44
C VAL A 27 -10.49 7.26 0.88
N THR A 28 -10.90 8.17 1.75
CA THR A 28 -11.47 9.45 1.33
C THR A 28 -10.48 10.25 0.50
N PHE A 29 -9.23 10.36 0.94
CA PHE A 29 -8.19 11.09 0.23
C PHE A 29 -7.98 10.58 -1.20
N TYR A 30 -7.73 9.26 -1.35
CA TYR A 30 -7.45 8.68 -2.66
C TYR A 30 -8.68 8.67 -3.59
N LEU A 31 -9.87 8.49 -3.04
CA LEU A 31 -11.12 8.52 -3.82
C LEU A 31 -11.43 9.93 -4.36
N THR A 32 -11.07 10.98 -3.63
CA THR A 32 -11.36 12.37 -3.99
C THR A 32 -10.24 13.05 -4.79
N LEU A 33 -9.22 12.33 -5.23
CA LEU A 33 -8.17 12.90 -6.09
C LEU A 33 -8.77 13.51 -7.36
N PRO A 34 -8.34 14.73 -7.76
CA PRO A 34 -8.92 15.46 -8.88
C PRO A 34 -8.59 14.82 -10.23
N ASN A 35 -9.63 14.54 -11.02
CA ASN A 35 -9.49 13.87 -12.32
C ASN A 35 -8.67 14.66 -13.32
N GLU A 36 -8.77 15.97 -13.29
CA GLU A 36 -8.02 16.88 -14.15
C GLU A 36 -6.50 16.82 -13.93
N LYS A 37 -6.07 16.30 -12.79
CA LYS A 37 -4.65 16.10 -12.46
C LYS A 37 -4.13 14.68 -12.72
N ALA A 38 -4.98 13.77 -13.22
CA ALA A 38 -4.59 12.37 -13.44
C ALA A 38 -3.25 12.22 -14.19
N ASN A 39 -3.06 13.02 -15.25
CA ASN A 39 -1.86 12.99 -16.10
C ASN A 39 -0.79 14.02 -15.68
N PHE A 40 -0.99 14.73 -14.57
CA PHE A 40 -0.01 15.70 -14.09
C PHE A 40 1.17 14.98 -13.41
N ALA A 41 2.40 15.37 -13.78
CA ALA A 41 3.64 15.02 -13.11
C ALA A 41 4.32 16.32 -12.65
N TYR A 42 4.83 16.36 -11.43
CA TYR A 42 5.40 17.58 -10.86
C TYR A 42 6.77 17.97 -11.43
N ALA A 43 7.43 17.10 -12.18
CA ALA A 43 8.68 17.36 -12.91
C ALA A 43 8.91 16.32 -14.01
N ASP A 44 9.81 16.58 -14.94
CA ASP A 44 10.20 15.67 -16.00
C ASP A 44 10.73 14.34 -15.42
N GLY A 45 10.28 13.23 -15.99
CA GLY A 45 10.67 11.89 -15.58
C GLY A 45 10.06 11.42 -14.25
N LYS A 46 9.14 12.19 -13.67
CA LYS A 46 8.36 11.77 -12.50
C LYS A 46 7.05 11.11 -12.92
N TRP A 47 6.54 10.27 -12.04
CA TRP A 47 5.25 9.62 -12.26
C TRP A 47 4.12 10.64 -12.31
N THR A 48 3.12 10.36 -13.14
CA THR A 48 1.84 11.08 -13.09
C THR A 48 1.07 10.71 -11.83
N LEU A 49 0.08 11.51 -11.44
CA LEU A 49 -0.78 11.22 -10.31
C LEU A 49 -1.46 9.84 -10.44
N GLN A 50 -1.91 9.50 -11.66
CA GLN A 50 -2.50 8.19 -11.95
C GLN A 50 -1.48 7.05 -11.75
N GLN A 51 -0.23 7.24 -12.16
CA GLN A 51 0.84 6.25 -11.95
C GLN A 51 1.17 6.11 -10.45
N VAL A 52 1.14 7.19 -9.67
CA VAL A 52 1.31 7.11 -8.21
C VAL A 52 0.18 6.29 -7.58
N LEU A 53 -1.07 6.53 -7.95
CA LEU A 53 -2.21 5.76 -7.44
C LEU A 53 -2.11 4.27 -7.83
N GLN A 54 -1.72 3.98 -9.07
CA GLN A 54 -1.50 2.60 -9.52
C GLN A 54 -0.37 1.93 -8.72
N HIS A 55 0.75 2.62 -8.50
CA HIS A 55 1.85 2.12 -7.67
C HIS A 55 1.41 1.80 -6.24
N VAL A 56 0.62 2.69 -5.64
CA VAL A 56 0.10 2.48 -4.29
C VAL A 56 -0.77 1.23 -4.22
N LEU A 57 -1.64 1.02 -5.20
CA LEU A 57 -2.50 -0.16 -5.29
C LEU A 57 -1.71 -1.45 -5.56
N ASP A 58 -0.76 -1.41 -6.49
CA ASP A 58 0.06 -2.58 -6.82
C ASP A 58 0.96 -3.00 -5.64
N THR A 59 1.51 -2.02 -4.92
CA THR A 59 2.29 -2.27 -3.70
C THR A 59 1.44 -2.91 -2.60
N GLU A 60 0.19 -2.46 -2.44
CA GLU A 60 -0.74 -3.10 -1.50
C GLU A 60 -1.01 -4.57 -1.85
N ARG A 61 -1.24 -4.89 -3.13
CA ARG A 61 -1.40 -6.27 -3.59
C ARG A 61 -0.21 -7.14 -3.20
N VAL A 62 1.00 -6.63 -3.43
CA VAL A 62 2.23 -7.34 -3.05
C VAL A 62 2.33 -7.50 -1.53
N PHE A 63 2.04 -6.47 -0.75
CA PHE A 63 2.09 -6.54 0.71
C PHE A 63 1.03 -7.49 1.27
N MET A 64 -0.18 -7.49 0.75
CA MET A 64 -1.24 -8.42 1.19
C MET A 64 -0.93 -9.86 0.81
N TYR A 65 -0.35 -10.12 -0.36
CA TYR A 65 0.16 -11.44 -0.72
C TYR A 65 1.24 -11.91 0.28
N ARG A 66 2.20 -11.05 0.59
CA ARG A 66 3.26 -11.36 1.57
C ARG A 66 2.69 -11.62 2.97
N ALA A 67 1.76 -10.77 3.42
CA ALA A 67 1.08 -10.95 4.70
C ALA A 67 0.34 -12.28 4.76
N LEU A 68 -0.35 -12.69 3.69
CA LEU A 68 -1.03 -13.97 3.60
C LEU A 68 -0.05 -15.14 3.73
N ILE A 69 1.04 -15.14 2.96
CA ILE A 69 2.04 -16.21 2.95
C ILE A 69 2.68 -16.35 4.35
N VAL A 70 3.07 -15.24 4.96
CA VAL A 70 3.69 -15.25 6.31
C VAL A 70 2.68 -15.72 7.37
N ALA A 71 1.45 -15.16 7.37
CA ALA A 71 0.41 -15.54 8.32
C ALA A 71 0.02 -17.02 8.24
N ARG A 72 0.10 -17.63 7.06
CA ARG A 72 -0.20 -19.07 6.82
C ARG A 72 1.02 -19.96 6.97
N LYS A 73 2.19 -19.42 7.34
CA LYS A 73 3.45 -20.17 7.53
C LYS A 73 3.84 -20.99 6.29
N SER A 74 3.64 -20.42 5.09
CA SER A 74 4.03 -21.07 3.84
C SER A 74 5.52 -20.89 3.57
N ASP A 75 6.20 -21.94 3.08
CA ASP A 75 7.62 -21.92 2.74
C ASP A 75 7.95 -21.25 1.39
N VAL A 76 7.06 -20.42 0.89
CA VAL A 76 7.27 -19.69 -0.37
C VAL A 76 8.35 -18.63 -0.19
N VAL A 77 9.30 -18.61 -1.11
CA VAL A 77 10.32 -17.55 -1.18
C VAL A 77 9.68 -16.25 -1.65
N LEU A 78 9.74 -15.22 -0.82
CA LEU A 78 9.21 -13.89 -1.08
C LEU A 78 10.33 -12.95 -1.55
N SER A 79 10.37 -12.70 -2.86
CA SER A 79 11.35 -11.81 -3.48
C SER A 79 10.94 -10.34 -3.42
N SER A 80 11.89 -9.43 -3.77
CA SER A 80 11.59 -8.04 -4.11
C SER A 80 10.86 -7.95 -5.45
N PHE A 81 10.27 -6.79 -5.73
CA PHE A 81 9.76 -6.40 -7.05
C PHE A 81 10.33 -5.02 -7.42
N ASP A 82 10.37 -4.74 -8.70
CA ASP A 82 10.82 -3.45 -9.22
C ASP A 82 9.59 -2.55 -9.45
N GLU A 83 9.43 -1.55 -8.61
CA GLU A 83 8.33 -0.59 -8.64
C GLU A 83 8.34 0.29 -9.90
N ASN A 84 9.53 0.55 -10.47
CA ASN A 84 9.63 1.35 -11.69
C ASN A 84 9.22 0.55 -12.92
N GLU A 85 9.57 -0.73 -12.99
CA GLU A 85 9.08 -1.61 -14.05
C GLU A 85 7.57 -1.82 -13.96
N PHE A 86 7.01 -1.94 -12.75
CA PHE A 86 5.55 -1.98 -12.56
C PHE A 86 4.89 -0.70 -13.07
N ALA A 87 5.38 0.47 -12.67
CA ALA A 87 4.84 1.75 -13.11
C ALA A 87 4.94 1.94 -14.62
N LYS A 88 6.03 1.49 -15.24
CA LYS A 88 6.23 1.53 -16.68
C LYS A 88 5.23 0.65 -17.44
N GLN A 89 4.95 -0.54 -16.95
CA GLN A 89 3.97 -1.44 -17.56
C GLN A 89 2.53 -1.00 -17.31
N ALA A 90 2.27 -0.36 -16.18
CA ALA A 90 0.93 0.10 -15.78
C ALA A 90 0.34 1.15 -16.74
N VAL A 91 1.15 1.86 -17.54
CA VAL A 91 0.66 2.79 -18.58
C VAL A 91 -0.16 2.09 -19.67
N ASN A 92 -0.02 0.77 -19.80
CA ASN A 92 -0.80 -0.05 -20.72
C ASN A 92 -2.17 -0.46 -20.16
N SER A 93 -2.48 -0.10 -18.90
CA SER A 93 -3.80 -0.34 -18.31
C SER A 93 -4.86 0.48 -19.04
N THR A 94 -6.01 -0.13 -19.29
CA THR A 94 -7.17 0.53 -19.93
C THR A 94 -8.08 1.22 -18.92
N ASN A 95 -7.76 1.15 -17.63
CA ASN A 95 -8.58 1.74 -16.57
C ASN A 95 -8.55 3.27 -16.62
N SER A 96 -9.74 3.89 -16.53
CA SER A 96 -9.82 5.32 -16.25
C SER A 96 -9.33 5.62 -14.82
N PHE A 97 -8.98 6.88 -14.56
CA PHE A 97 -8.57 7.28 -13.21
C PHE A 97 -9.69 7.07 -12.17
N ASP A 98 -10.96 7.30 -12.56
CA ASP A 98 -12.12 7.00 -11.69
C ASP A 98 -12.26 5.52 -11.40
N THR A 99 -12.08 4.66 -12.41
CA THR A 99 -12.11 3.20 -12.20
C THR A 99 -10.98 2.77 -11.26
N LEU A 100 -9.78 3.33 -11.43
CA LEU A 100 -8.63 3.05 -10.57
C LEU A 100 -8.87 3.49 -9.11
N LYS A 101 -9.50 4.63 -8.88
CA LYS A 101 -9.90 5.09 -7.54
C LYS A 101 -10.91 4.15 -6.88
N GLN A 102 -11.89 3.65 -7.65
CA GLN A 102 -12.84 2.66 -7.16
C GLN A 102 -12.17 1.32 -6.84
N GLU A 103 -11.28 0.85 -7.73
CA GLU A 103 -10.51 -0.38 -7.52
C GLU A 103 -9.66 -0.28 -6.25
N PHE A 104 -8.97 0.84 -6.04
CA PHE A 104 -8.23 1.12 -4.81
C PHE A 104 -9.13 1.00 -3.57
N THR A 105 -10.30 1.64 -3.59
CA THR A 105 -11.24 1.63 -2.47
C THR A 105 -11.70 0.21 -2.13
N HIS A 106 -12.12 -0.57 -3.11
CA HIS A 106 -12.58 -1.94 -2.90
C HIS A 106 -11.44 -2.85 -2.40
N HIS A 107 -10.24 -2.69 -2.98
CA HIS A 107 -9.08 -3.48 -2.56
C HIS A 107 -8.67 -3.14 -1.13
N ARG A 108 -8.65 -1.85 -0.77
CA ARG A 108 -8.35 -1.42 0.61
C ARG A 108 -9.30 -2.01 1.63
N LEU A 109 -10.61 -1.97 1.37
CA LEU A 109 -11.61 -2.57 2.26
C LEU A 109 -11.42 -4.08 2.42
N ALA A 110 -11.14 -4.78 1.33
CA ALA A 110 -10.85 -6.22 1.37
C ALA A 110 -9.58 -6.53 2.18
N SER A 111 -8.53 -5.71 2.03
CA SER A 111 -7.28 -5.84 2.79
C SER A 111 -7.50 -5.63 4.28
N ASP A 112 -8.31 -4.65 4.67
CA ASP A 112 -8.62 -4.40 6.08
C ASP A 112 -9.37 -5.56 6.72
N LEU A 113 -10.38 -6.10 6.03
CA LEU A 113 -11.10 -7.29 6.48
C LEU A 113 -10.17 -8.50 6.63
N PHE A 114 -9.24 -8.69 5.70
CA PHE A 114 -8.24 -9.75 5.78
C PHE A 114 -7.35 -9.58 7.02
N ILE A 115 -6.77 -8.42 7.23
CA ILE A 115 -5.88 -8.17 8.37
C ILE A 115 -6.62 -8.30 9.70
N GLN A 116 -7.85 -7.78 9.80
CA GLN A 116 -8.69 -7.90 10.99
C GLN A 116 -9.13 -9.35 11.29
N SER A 117 -9.13 -10.23 10.30
CA SER A 117 -9.43 -11.65 10.48
C SER A 117 -8.29 -12.47 11.09
N LEU A 118 -7.08 -11.89 11.19
CA LEU A 118 -5.90 -12.60 11.66
C LEU A 118 -5.85 -12.64 13.20
N SER A 119 -5.59 -13.83 13.76
CA SER A 119 -5.34 -13.97 15.18
C SER A 119 -4.03 -13.30 15.60
N GLN A 120 -3.85 -13.03 16.89
CA GLN A 120 -2.59 -12.50 17.42
C GLN A 120 -1.39 -13.38 17.07
N ASP A 121 -1.54 -14.72 17.11
CA ASP A 121 -0.49 -15.66 16.72
C ASP A 121 -0.11 -15.49 15.24
N MET A 122 -1.10 -15.31 14.35
CA MET A 122 -0.87 -15.05 12.93
C MET A 122 -0.19 -13.71 12.69
N LEU A 123 -0.56 -12.67 13.42
CA LEU A 123 0.06 -11.34 13.34
C LEU A 123 1.54 -11.39 13.77
N HIS A 124 1.89 -12.23 14.74
CA HIS A 124 3.25 -12.39 15.24
C HIS A 124 4.06 -13.47 14.49
N THR A 125 3.47 -14.15 13.51
CA THR A 125 4.21 -15.11 12.68
C THR A 125 5.34 -14.42 11.91
N PHE A 126 6.52 -15.02 11.95
CA PHE A 126 7.69 -14.58 11.19
C PHE A 126 7.76 -15.26 9.83
N GLY A 127 8.18 -14.52 8.82
CA GLY A 127 8.59 -14.98 7.51
C GLY A 127 9.83 -14.25 7.05
N THR A 128 10.28 -14.53 5.82
CA THR A 128 11.43 -13.87 5.21
C THR A 128 11.01 -13.22 3.91
N VAL A 129 11.26 -11.92 3.78
CA VAL A 129 11.01 -11.15 2.56
C VAL A 129 12.33 -10.55 2.10
N ASN A 130 12.74 -10.87 0.88
CA ASN A 130 14.00 -10.40 0.30
C ASN A 130 15.21 -10.63 1.26
N GLY A 131 15.29 -11.83 1.85
CA GLY A 131 16.33 -12.21 2.78
C GLY A 131 16.25 -11.60 4.20
N ASN A 132 15.24 -10.79 4.50
CA ASN A 132 15.07 -10.14 5.79
C ASN A 132 13.89 -10.72 6.57
N PRO A 133 14.06 -10.98 7.89
CA PRO A 133 12.95 -11.43 8.72
C PRO A 133 11.93 -10.33 8.92
N ILE A 134 10.64 -10.70 8.86
CA ILE A 134 9.52 -9.78 9.02
C ILE A 134 8.32 -10.50 9.62
N THR A 135 7.51 -9.82 10.42
CA THR A 135 6.24 -10.34 10.92
C THR A 135 5.08 -9.91 10.03
N THR A 136 3.98 -10.66 10.06
CA THR A 136 2.72 -10.26 9.40
C THR A 136 2.27 -8.89 9.87
N ASN A 137 2.35 -8.63 11.18
CA ASN A 137 2.00 -7.33 11.77
C ASN A 137 2.85 -6.19 11.19
N ALA A 138 4.17 -6.40 11.06
CA ALA A 138 5.04 -5.40 10.46
C ALA A 138 4.67 -5.09 9.00
N ILE A 139 4.29 -6.11 8.21
CA ILE A 139 3.82 -5.92 6.83
C ILE A 139 2.54 -5.06 6.81
N ALA A 140 1.59 -5.32 7.72
CA ALA A 140 0.34 -4.56 7.81
C ALA A 140 0.61 -3.08 8.16
N PHE A 141 1.47 -2.80 9.15
CA PHE A 141 1.89 -1.43 9.48
C PHE A 141 2.64 -0.75 8.34
N MET A 142 3.53 -1.46 7.66
CA MET A 142 4.23 -0.93 6.48
C MET A 142 3.26 -0.53 5.37
N ASN A 143 2.23 -1.33 5.15
CA ASN A 143 1.21 -1.04 4.15
C ASN A 143 0.46 0.27 4.44
N LEU A 144 -0.02 0.45 5.68
CA LEU A 144 -0.66 1.70 6.10
C LEU A 144 0.30 2.90 5.98
N GLY A 145 1.53 2.73 6.44
CA GLY A 145 2.55 3.78 6.36
C GLY A 145 2.94 4.15 4.93
N HIS A 146 2.89 3.20 3.99
CA HIS A 146 3.12 3.46 2.58
C HIS A 146 2.04 4.37 1.97
N PHE A 147 0.76 4.15 2.31
CA PHE A 147 -0.32 5.06 1.90
C PHE A 147 -0.13 6.47 2.45
N LEU A 148 0.17 6.60 3.73
CA LEU A 148 0.41 7.89 4.37
C LEU A 148 1.62 8.61 3.76
N HIS A 149 2.68 7.87 3.43
CA HIS A 149 3.84 8.43 2.75
C HIS A 149 3.49 9.03 1.39
N HIS A 150 2.77 8.28 0.56
CA HIS A 150 2.36 8.77 -0.76
C HIS A 150 1.28 9.84 -0.68
N LYS A 151 0.37 9.80 0.31
CA LYS A 151 -0.55 10.89 0.60
C LYS A 151 0.21 12.21 0.81
N ASN A 152 1.22 12.22 1.69
CA ASN A 152 2.04 13.41 1.94
C ASN A 152 2.75 13.91 0.67
N ILE A 153 3.30 13.02 -0.15
CA ILE A 153 3.93 13.39 -1.43
C ILE A 153 2.91 14.00 -2.38
N ILE A 154 1.70 13.43 -2.47
CA ILE A 154 0.65 13.92 -3.35
C ILE A 154 0.20 15.31 -2.90
N GLU A 155 -0.05 15.51 -1.61
CA GLU A 155 -0.42 16.83 -1.04
C GLU A 155 0.65 17.89 -1.29
N GLU A 156 1.93 17.53 -1.13
CA GLU A 156 3.03 18.47 -1.28
C GLU A 156 3.33 18.84 -2.74
N ARG A 157 3.15 17.90 -3.69
CA ARG A 157 3.72 18.03 -5.04
C ARG A 157 2.72 17.97 -6.18
N TYR A 158 1.54 17.41 -5.96
CA TYR A 158 0.54 17.21 -7.02
C TYR A 158 -0.70 18.07 -6.82
N LEU A 159 -1.02 18.46 -5.58
CA LEU A 159 -2.19 19.28 -5.24
C LEU A 159 -1.80 20.71 -4.94
#